data_0aae3c41962d1ab806c7455c9b344e07
#
_entry.id   0aae3c41962d1ab806c7455c9b344e07
#
_cell.length_a   1.000
_cell.length_b   1.000
_cell.length_c   1.000
_cell.angle_alpha   90.00
_cell.angle_beta   90.00
_cell.angle_gamma   90.00
#
_symmetry.space_group_name_H-M   'P 1'
#
loop_
_entity.id
_entity.type
_entity.pdbx_description
1 polymer ?
#
loop_
_entity_poly.entity_id
_entity_poly.type
_entity_poly.pdbx_seq_one_letter_code
_entity_poly.pdbx_strand_id
1 'polypeptide(L)'
;FWLKLHKDFFQRKEIKRLRKIAGGDTYTIIYLKMLLRSIMSEGKLYFDGLEENFSSELALDLDESEENVQITVTYLLNSGLLEMRSEDEYYLPDTKDSTGCETAGAARVRKHRERQKALQCNTDVTQVKHLCNVEIEKELNKELYKEIEHRDRDITISTTRDKEIE
;
A
#
# COMPACT_ATOMS: atom_id res chain seq x y z
N PHE A 1 1.19 2.09 6.23
CA PHE A 1 0.88 3.53 6.26
C PHE A 1 1.68 4.25 5.17
N TRP A 2 1.17 5.35 4.65
CA TRP A 2 1.83 6.22 3.68
C TRP A 2 1.35 7.65 3.85
N LEU A 3 2.20 8.61 3.47
CA LEU A 3 1.84 10.00 3.39
C LEU A 3 1.21 10.29 2.02
N LYS A 4 -0.02 10.81 2.01
CA LYS A 4 -0.73 11.24 0.82
C LYS A 4 -0.65 12.77 0.72
N LEU A 5 0.26 13.26 -0.11
CA LEU A 5 0.35 14.70 -0.36
C LEU A 5 -0.86 15.20 -1.15
N HIS A 6 -1.47 16.25 -0.64
CA HIS A 6 -2.52 16.98 -1.36
C HIS A 6 -1.94 17.60 -2.64
N LYS A 7 -2.68 17.57 -3.76
CA LYS A 7 -2.25 18.18 -5.04
C LYS A 7 -1.84 19.64 -4.90
N ASP A 8 -2.42 20.36 -3.94
CA ASP A 8 -2.20 21.79 -3.70
C ASP A 8 -1.12 22.05 -2.63
N PHE A 9 -0.43 21.03 -2.12
CA PHE A 9 0.57 21.18 -1.06
C PHE A 9 1.58 22.29 -1.36
N PHE A 10 2.20 22.27 -2.54
CA PHE A 10 3.17 23.28 -2.95
C PHE A 10 2.55 24.63 -3.35
N GLN A 11 1.22 24.70 -3.44
CA GLN A 11 0.49 25.95 -3.73
C GLN A 11 0.08 26.71 -2.47
N ARG A 12 0.13 26.07 -1.30
CA ARG A 12 -0.17 26.69 -0.01
C ARG A 12 0.76 27.87 0.25
N LYS A 13 0.22 28.94 0.82
CA LYS A 13 0.96 30.18 1.08
C LYS A 13 2.13 29.95 2.05
N GLU A 14 1.91 29.12 3.05
CA GLU A 14 2.89 28.75 4.07
C GLU A 14 4.09 28.02 3.42
N ILE A 15 3.84 27.04 2.58
CA ILE A 15 4.88 26.29 1.88
C ILE A 15 5.63 27.16 0.86
N LYS A 16 4.90 28.01 0.14
CA LYS A 16 5.53 28.99 -0.77
C LYS A 16 6.44 29.97 -0.04
N ARG A 17 6.05 30.42 1.15
CA ARG A 17 6.89 31.29 1.98
C ARG A 17 8.12 30.56 2.49
N LEU A 18 7.97 29.32 3.00
CA LEU A 18 9.07 28.50 3.44
C LEU A 18 10.12 28.31 2.33
N ARG A 19 9.67 27.99 1.12
CA ARG A 19 10.55 27.80 -0.04
C ARG A 19 11.25 29.06 -0.54
N LYS A 20 10.78 30.24 -0.19
CA LYS A 20 11.44 31.53 -0.52
C LYS A 20 12.58 31.87 0.41
N ILE A 21 12.70 31.22 1.55
CA ILE A 21 13.83 31.39 2.47
C ILE A 21 15.08 30.74 1.84
N ALA A 22 16.25 31.29 2.06
CA ALA A 22 17.49 30.63 1.64
C ALA A 22 17.58 29.23 2.26
N GLY A 23 17.72 28.19 1.44
CA GLY A 23 17.63 26.81 1.89
C GLY A 23 16.20 26.23 1.99
N GLY A 24 15.18 26.96 1.50
CA GLY A 24 13.78 26.62 1.68
C GLY A 24 13.36 25.27 1.10
N ASP A 25 14.04 24.74 0.09
CA ASP A 25 13.79 23.39 -0.41
C ASP A 25 14.22 22.34 0.62
N THR A 26 15.37 22.52 1.30
CA THR A 26 15.80 21.68 2.42
C THR A 26 14.79 21.73 3.56
N TYR A 27 14.33 22.90 3.96
CA TYR A 27 13.33 23.06 5.01
C TYR A 27 11.99 22.40 4.66
N THR A 28 11.61 22.42 3.39
CA THR A 28 10.41 21.72 2.91
C THR A 28 10.58 20.20 3.00
N ILE A 29 11.78 19.70 2.70
CA ILE A 29 12.11 18.26 2.85
C ILE A 29 12.08 17.85 4.33
N ILE A 30 12.67 18.66 5.22
CA ILE A 30 12.62 18.43 6.67
C ILE A 30 11.16 18.35 7.15
N TYR A 31 10.32 19.29 6.72
CA TYR A 31 8.89 19.24 7.03
C TYR A 31 8.21 17.96 6.56
N LEU A 32 8.49 17.50 5.34
CA LEU A 32 7.96 16.23 4.84
C LEU A 32 8.48 15.02 5.63
N LYS A 33 9.74 15.00 6.05
CA LYS A 33 10.30 13.98 6.94
C LYS A 33 9.59 13.96 8.30
N MET A 34 9.32 15.13 8.89
CA MET A 34 8.55 15.26 10.13
C MET A 34 7.13 14.69 9.98
N LEU A 35 6.44 14.99 8.87
CA LEU A 35 5.13 14.41 8.58
C LEU A 35 5.22 12.87 8.48
N LEU A 36 6.21 12.33 7.78
CA LEU A 36 6.41 10.88 7.66
C LEU A 36 6.70 10.23 9.01
N ARG A 37 7.53 10.87 9.85
CA ARG A 37 7.88 10.37 11.20
C ARG A 37 6.65 10.33 12.10
N SER A 38 5.77 11.30 12.00
CA SER A 38 4.57 11.44 12.85
C SER A 38 3.39 10.56 12.43
N ILE A 39 3.44 9.86 11.27
CA ILE A 39 2.33 9.02 10.78
C ILE A 39 1.92 7.96 11.80
N MET A 40 2.89 7.28 12.40
CA MET A 40 2.65 6.19 13.35
C MET A 40 2.10 6.67 14.69
N SER A 41 2.37 7.94 15.02
CA SER A 41 1.96 8.60 16.25
C SER A 41 0.76 9.55 16.07
N GLU A 42 0.01 9.38 14.96
CA GLU A 42 -1.19 10.19 14.65
C GLU A 42 -0.92 11.70 14.60
N GLY A 43 0.25 12.07 14.08
CA GLY A 43 0.68 13.45 13.95
C GLY A 43 1.46 14.00 15.14
N LYS A 44 1.79 13.18 16.10
CA LYS A 44 2.55 13.59 17.29
C LYS A 44 4.04 13.29 17.11
N LEU A 45 4.86 14.21 17.59
CA LEU A 45 6.28 14.05 17.77
C LEU A 45 6.60 14.27 19.25
N TYR A 46 7.40 13.42 19.82
CA TYR A 46 7.77 13.48 21.23
C TYR A 46 9.21 13.93 21.38
N PHE A 47 9.45 14.67 22.46
CA PHE A 47 10.79 15.01 22.92
C PHE A 47 11.11 14.08 24.09
N ASP A 48 12.06 13.17 23.87
CA ASP A 48 12.44 12.15 24.87
C ASP A 48 13.51 12.65 25.83
N GLY A 49 14.07 13.87 25.58
CA GLY A 49 15.10 14.49 26.41
C GLY A 49 16.48 13.87 26.25
N LEU A 50 16.74 13.27 25.08
CA LEU A 50 18.06 12.71 24.76
C LEU A 50 19.09 13.80 24.42
N GLU A 51 18.61 14.92 23.88
CA GLU A 51 19.40 16.08 23.49
C GLU A 51 18.97 17.31 24.29
N GLU A 52 19.72 18.42 24.14
CA GLU A 52 19.45 19.66 24.88
C GLU A 52 18.09 20.29 24.58
N ASN A 53 17.59 20.08 23.37
CA ASN A 53 16.34 20.66 22.92
C ASN A 53 15.67 19.78 21.84
N PHE A 54 14.37 20.00 21.62
CA PHE A 54 13.57 19.28 20.65
C PHE A 54 14.16 19.33 19.21
N SER A 55 14.74 20.48 18.81
CA SER A 55 15.26 20.63 17.46
C SER A 55 16.54 19.80 17.24
N SER A 56 17.41 19.69 18.27
CA SER A 56 18.63 18.88 18.23
C SER A 56 18.29 17.39 18.17
N GLU A 57 17.35 16.94 19.00
CA GLU A 57 16.89 15.55 19.00
C GLU A 57 16.19 15.18 17.68
N LEU A 58 15.38 16.08 17.15
CA LEU A 58 14.72 15.88 15.88
C LEU A 58 15.73 15.87 14.72
N ALA A 59 16.80 16.66 14.78
CA ALA A 59 17.87 16.68 13.79
C ALA A 59 18.60 15.33 13.74
N LEU A 60 18.87 14.74 14.89
CA LEU A 60 19.43 13.39 14.99
C LEU A 60 18.48 12.34 14.40
N ASP A 61 17.19 12.40 14.73
CA ASP A 61 16.17 11.43 14.27
C ASP A 61 15.93 11.52 12.75
N LEU A 62 16.04 12.70 12.16
CA LEU A 62 15.81 12.94 10.73
C LEU A 62 17.09 12.87 9.87
N ASP A 63 18.27 12.72 10.49
CA ASP A 63 19.59 12.79 9.84
C ASP A 63 19.74 14.09 9.02
N GLU A 64 19.53 15.22 9.71
CA GLU A 64 19.61 16.58 9.13
C GLU A 64 20.47 17.50 10.03
N SER A 65 20.92 18.63 9.48
CA SER A 65 21.66 19.58 10.31
C SER A 65 20.73 20.28 11.32
N GLU A 66 21.21 20.43 12.55
CA GLU A 66 20.48 21.05 13.65
C GLU A 66 20.01 22.47 13.30
N GLU A 67 20.88 23.27 12.66
CA GLU A 67 20.54 24.63 12.24
C GLU A 67 19.33 24.67 11.29
N ASN A 68 19.31 23.75 10.31
CA ASN A 68 18.20 23.66 9.34
C ASN A 68 16.90 23.20 10.01
N VAL A 69 17.00 22.26 10.95
CA VAL A 69 15.85 21.77 11.70
C VAL A 69 15.32 22.86 12.63
N GLN A 70 16.19 23.60 13.32
CA GLN A 70 15.79 24.70 14.20
C GLN A 70 15.07 25.81 13.46
N ILE A 71 15.59 26.20 12.28
CA ILE A 71 14.93 27.20 11.41
C ILE A 71 13.57 26.68 10.96
N THR A 72 13.50 25.41 10.55
CA THR A 72 12.25 24.79 10.10
C THR A 72 11.22 24.74 11.23
N VAL A 73 11.58 24.22 12.40
CA VAL A 73 10.69 24.12 13.57
C VAL A 73 10.16 25.51 13.96
N THR A 74 11.06 26.49 14.04
CA THR A 74 10.66 27.88 14.34
C THR A 74 9.66 28.44 13.33
N TYR A 75 9.90 28.20 12.04
CA TYR A 75 8.98 28.61 10.99
C TYR A 75 7.63 27.91 11.08
N LEU A 76 7.63 26.60 11.29
CA LEU A 76 6.42 25.77 11.38
C LEU A 76 5.55 26.17 12.58
N LEU A 77 6.15 26.46 13.74
CA LEU A 77 5.44 26.98 14.90
C LEU A 77 4.80 28.33 14.61
N ASN A 78 5.54 29.26 14.00
CA ASN A 78 5.03 30.59 13.66
C ASN A 78 3.95 30.58 12.58
N SER A 79 3.93 29.56 11.72
CA SER A 79 2.92 29.42 10.65
C SER A 79 1.73 28.56 11.01
N GLY A 80 1.72 27.95 12.22
CA GLY A 80 0.67 27.07 12.68
C GLY A 80 0.66 25.68 12.00
N LEU A 81 1.75 25.31 11.33
CA LEU A 81 1.94 23.98 10.73
C LEU A 81 2.47 22.95 11.76
N LEU A 82 3.01 23.43 12.85
CA LEU A 82 3.43 22.68 14.01
C LEU A 82 2.85 23.34 15.28
N GLU A 83 2.27 22.59 16.16
CA GLU A 83 1.70 23.04 17.43
C GLU A 83 2.45 22.40 18.59
N MET A 84 2.86 23.19 19.56
CA MET A 84 3.38 22.67 20.84
C MET A 84 2.20 22.47 21.78
N ARG A 85 1.92 21.23 22.16
CA ARG A 85 0.85 20.87 23.08
C ARG A 85 1.29 20.79 24.54
N SER A 86 2.52 20.32 24.74
CA SER A 86 3.19 20.33 26.04
C SER A 86 4.68 20.57 25.83
N GLU A 87 5.46 20.59 26.90
CA GLU A 87 6.93 20.73 26.81
C GLU A 87 7.57 19.61 25.98
N ASP A 88 6.97 18.41 26.05
CA ASP A 88 7.49 17.20 25.41
C ASP A 88 6.67 16.71 24.20
N GLU A 89 5.54 17.37 23.87
CA GLU A 89 4.65 16.93 22.80
C GLU A 89 4.42 18.03 21.75
N TYR A 90 4.80 17.73 20.53
CA TYR A 90 4.53 18.55 19.34
C TYR A 90 3.55 17.85 18.43
N TYR A 91 2.70 18.61 17.76
CA TYR A 91 1.63 18.07 16.93
C TYR A 91 1.63 18.71 15.52
N LEU A 92 1.53 17.86 14.51
CA LEU A 92 1.45 18.22 13.10
C LEU A 92 0.02 18.01 12.59
N PRO A 93 -0.81 19.05 12.45
CA PRO A 93 -2.21 18.92 12.03
C PRO A 93 -2.34 18.26 10.64
N ASP A 94 -1.45 18.60 9.72
CA ASP A 94 -1.45 18.09 8.35
C ASP A 94 -1.28 16.57 8.26
N THR A 95 -0.69 15.91 9.26
CA THR A 95 -0.49 14.44 9.25
C THR A 95 -1.82 13.71 9.23
N LYS A 96 -2.80 14.16 10.01
CA LYS A 96 -4.10 13.50 10.12
C LYS A 96 -4.84 13.46 8.79
N ASP A 97 -4.80 14.55 8.04
CA ASP A 97 -5.48 14.66 6.74
C ASP A 97 -4.68 14.00 5.61
N SER A 98 -3.37 13.86 5.82
CA SER A 98 -2.43 13.31 4.85
C SER A 98 -2.10 11.82 5.07
N THR A 99 -2.58 11.20 6.15
CA THR A 99 -2.30 9.80 6.43
C THR A 99 -3.24 8.88 5.65
N GLY A 100 -2.66 8.01 4.83
CA GLY A 100 -3.36 6.93 4.17
C GLY A 100 -3.01 5.58 4.81
N CYS A 101 -4.01 4.75 5.06
CA CYS A 101 -3.79 3.35 5.42
C CYS A 101 -4.30 2.42 4.30
N GLU A 102 -3.64 1.29 4.15
CA GLU A 102 -4.07 0.29 3.17
C GLU A 102 -5.41 -0.31 3.62
N THR A 103 -6.41 -0.28 2.74
CA THR A 103 -7.68 -0.95 3.02
C THR A 103 -7.47 -2.47 3.10
N ALA A 104 -8.32 -3.16 3.88
CA ALA A 104 -8.27 -4.62 3.98
C ALA A 104 -8.40 -5.32 2.60
N GLY A 105 -9.11 -4.71 1.66
CA GLY A 105 -9.20 -5.18 0.28
C GLY A 105 -7.89 -5.04 -0.48
N ALA A 106 -7.23 -3.89 -0.39
CA ALA A 106 -5.95 -3.65 -1.05
C ALA A 106 -4.84 -4.57 -0.50
N ALA A 107 -4.81 -4.78 0.83
CA ALA A 107 -3.90 -5.72 1.47
C ALA A 107 -4.09 -7.16 0.97
N ARG A 108 -5.35 -7.61 0.79
CA ARG A 108 -5.66 -8.94 0.22
C ARG A 108 -5.15 -9.05 -1.22
N VAL A 109 -5.40 -8.04 -2.05
CA VAL A 109 -4.95 -8.02 -3.46
C VAL A 109 -3.42 -8.03 -3.54
N ARG A 110 -2.72 -7.24 -2.71
CA ARG A 110 -1.26 -7.25 -2.65
C ARG A 110 -0.73 -8.64 -2.28
N LYS A 111 -1.25 -9.23 -1.20
CA LYS A 111 -0.85 -10.58 -0.75
C LYS A 111 -1.14 -11.65 -1.81
N HIS A 112 -2.24 -11.51 -2.56
CA HIS A 112 -2.55 -12.40 -3.67
C HIS A 112 -1.52 -12.27 -4.82
N ARG A 113 -1.18 -11.04 -5.22
CA ARG A 113 -0.15 -10.78 -6.25
C ARG A 113 1.24 -11.29 -5.83
N GLU A 114 1.60 -11.13 -4.57
CA GLU A 114 2.86 -11.65 -4.02
C GLU A 114 2.91 -13.17 -4.09
N ARG A 115 1.81 -13.85 -3.73
CA ARG A 115 1.69 -15.32 -3.87
C ARG A 115 1.79 -15.76 -5.33
N GLN A 116 1.12 -15.07 -6.24
CA GLN A 116 1.23 -15.38 -7.68
C GLN A 116 2.65 -15.20 -8.20
N LYS A 117 3.34 -14.12 -7.82
CA LYS A 117 4.75 -13.93 -8.18
C LYS A 117 5.66 -15.01 -7.62
N ALA A 118 5.48 -15.41 -6.36
CA ALA A 118 6.24 -16.50 -5.75
C ALA A 118 6.00 -17.86 -6.45
N LEU A 119 4.79 -18.10 -6.94
CA LEU A 119 4.46 -19.29 -7.73
C LEU A 119 5.10 -19.23 -9.14
N GLN A 120 5.18 -18.06 -9.75
CA GLN A 120 5.83 -17.87 -11.06
C GLN A 120 7.36 -17.99 -11.01
N CYS A 121 7.99 -17.72 -9.86
CA CYS A 121 9.44 -17.90 -9.69
C CYS A 121 9.87 -19.37 -9.57
N ASN A 122 8.92 -20.32 -9.39
CA ASN A 122 9.16 -21.76 -9.42
C ASN A 122 8.85 -22.36 -10.81
N THR A 123 9.43 -21.79 -11.85
CA THR A 123 9.12 -22.11 -13.25
C THR A 123 9.32 -23.58 -13.66
N ASP A 124 10.25 -24.29 -13.06
CA ASP A 124 10.52 -25.70 -13.42
C ASP A 124 9.49 -26.69 -12.84
N VAL A 125 8.92 -26.39 -11.67
CA VAL A 125 7.90 -27.25 -11.02
C VAL A 125 6.49 -26.93 -11.55
N THR A 126 6.25 -25.70 -12.00
CA THR A 126 4.91 -25.23 -12.43
C THR A 126 4.58 -25.73 -13.84
N GLN A 127 5.56 -25.88 -14.73
CA GLN A 127 5.34 -26.44 -16.07
C GLN A 127 4.87 -27.89 -16.02
N VAL A 128 5.45 -28.70 -15.12
CA VAL A 128 5.03 -30.10 -14.93
C VAL A 128 3.61 -30.19 -14.39
N LYS A 129 3.23 -29.36 -13.43
CA LYS A 129 1.86 -29.35 -12.87
C LYS A 129 0.82 -28.85 -13.88
N HIS A 130 1.17 -27.87 -14.71
CA HIS A 130 0.24 -27.38 -15.74
C HIS A 130 0.01 -28.39 -16.85
N LEU A 131 1.04 -29.13 -17.23
CA LEU A 131 0.91 -30.23 -18.21
C LEU A 131 0.05 -31.36 -17.65
N CYS A 132 0.26 -31.78 -16.41
CA CYS A 132 -0.56 -32.81 -15.76
C CYS A 132 -2.04 -32.40 -15.63
N ASN A 133 -2.33 -31.15 -15.30
CA ASN A 133 -3.73 -30.68 -15.19
C ASN A 133 -4.42 -30.63 -16.55
N VAL A 134 -3.72 -30.22 -17.62
CA VAL A 134 -4.27 -30.21 -18.98
C VAL A 134 -4.51 -31.62 -19.51
N GLU A 135 -3.66 -32.60 -19.15
CA GLU A 135 -3.85 -34.01 -19.50
C GLU A 135 -5.05 -34.61 -18.76
N ILE A 136 -5.18 -34.35 -17.46
CA ILE A 136 -6.33 -34.81 -16.65
C ILE A 136 -7.66 -34.23 -17.19
N GLU A 137 -7.70 -32.93 -17.52
CA GLU A 137 -8.89 -32.31 -18.12
C GLU A 137 -9.23 -32.91 -19.49
N LYS A 138 -8.24 -33.25 -20.31
CA LYS A 138 -8.46 -33.90 -21.61
C LYS A 138 -8.99 -35.33 -21.46
N GLU A 139 -8.48 -36.07 -20.48
CA GLU A 139 -8.99 -37.43 -20.20
C GLU A 139 -10.40 -37.39 -19.63
N LEU A 140 -10.69 -36.47 -18.69
CA LEU A 140 -12.03 -36.30 -18.11
C LEU A 140 -13.06 -35.93 -19.16
N ASN A 141 -12.73 -35.01 -20.07
CA ASN A 141 -13.59 -34.65 -21.19
C ASN A 141 -13.81 -35.83 -22.14
N LYS A 142 -12.79 -36.64 -22.40
CA LYS A 142 -12.90 -37.82 -23.27
C LYS A 142 -13.81 -38.90 -22.68
N GLU A 143 -13.78 -39.08 -21.37
CA GLU A 143 -14.71 -40.00 -20.69
C GLU A 143 -16.15 -39.46 -20.69
N LEU A 144 -16.33 -38.16 -20.46
CA LEU A 144 -17.62 -37.50 -20.51
C LEU A 144 -18.30 -37.63 -21.90
N TYR A 145 -17.54 -37.42 -22.98
CA TYR A 145 -18.02 -37.61 -24.34
C TYR A 145 -18.43 -39.06 -24.62
N LYS A 146 -17.71 -40.06 -24.09
CA LYS A 146 -18.07 -41.48 -24.24
C LYS A 146 -19.36 -41.81 -23.50
N GLU A 147 -19.57 -41.26 -22.30
CA GLU A 147 -20.81 -41.46 -21.55
C GLU A 147 -22.06 -40.84 -22.25
N ILE A 148 -21.88 -39.67 -22.85
CA ILE A 148 -22.94 -39.01 -23.60
C ILE A 148 -23.30 -39.86 -24.85
N GLU A 149 -22.31 -40.32 -25.59
CA GLU A 149 -22.50 -41.15 -26.78
C GLU A 149 -23.16 -42.50 -26.48
N HIS A 150 -22.90 -43.06 -25.28
CA HIS A 150 -23.55 -44.28 -24.81
C HIS A 150 -25.02 -44.04 -24.43
N ARG A 151 -25.29 -42.92 -23.79
CA ARG A 151 -26.63 -42.54 -23.39
C ARG A 151 -27.56 -42.23 -24.59
N ASP A 152 -26.99 -41.58 -25.62
CA ASP A 152 -27.73 -41.30 -26.86
C ASP A 152 -28.04 -42.57 -27.66
N ARG A 153 -27.17 -43.59 -27.62
CA ARG A 153 -27.43 -44.90 -28.20
C ARG A 153 -28.53 -45.67 -27.49
N ASP A 154 -28.58 -45.60 -26.17
CA ASP A 154 -29.62 -46.25 -25.37
C ASP A 154 -31.02 -45.63 -25.59
N ILE A 155 -31.05 -44.30 -25.77
CA ILE A 155 -32.28 -43.57 -26.10
C ILE A 155 -32.78 -43.93 -27.50
N THR A 156 -31.89 -44.09 -28.48
CA THR A 156 -32.26 -44.47 -29.84
C THR A 156 -32.76 -45.92 -29.91
N ILE A 157 -32.25 -46.84 -29.12
CA ILE A 157 -32.70 -48.24 -29.05
C ILE A 157 -34.06 -48.36 -28.36
N SER A 158 -34.32 -47.53 -27.35
CA SER A 158 -35.65 -47.51 -26.68
C SER A 158 -36.76 -46.98 -27.59
N THR A 159 -36.49 -45.91 -28.36
CA THR A 159 -37.46 -45.32 -29.31
C THR A 159 -37.75 -46.19 -30.51
N THR A 160 -36.82 -47.07 -30.93
CA THR A 160 -37.08 -48.03 -32.02
C THR A 160 -37.91 -49.22 -31.54
N ARG A 161 -37.75 -49.65 -30.28
CA ARG A 161 -38.56 -50.74 -29.69
C ARG A 161 -40.04 -50.38 -29.53
N ASP A 162 -40.34 -49.13 -29.19
CA ASP A 162 -41.70 -48.65 -29.00
C ASP A 162 -42.49 -48.47 -30.34
N LYS A 163 -41.82 -48.48 -31.48
CA LYS A 163 -42.40 -48.39 -32.85
C LYS A 163 -42.67 -49.74 -33.50
N GLU A 164 -42.19 -50.85 -32.95
CA GLU A 164 -42.43 -52.20 -33.45
C GLU A 164 -43.60 -52.91 -32.76
N ILE A 165 -44.29 -52.25 -31.81
CA ILE A 165 -45.39 -52.82 -31.01
C ILE A 165 -46.74 -52.15 -31.35
N GLU A 166 -46.82 -51.28 -32.33
CA GLU A 166 -48.08 -50.80 -32.93
C GLU A 166 -48.28 -51.46 -34.28
#